data_f193b175b5ee655615e4f27ac96ac7d1
#
_entry.id   f193b175b5ee655615e4f27ac96ac7d1
#
_cell.length_a   1.000
_cell.length_b   1.000
_cell.length_c   1.000
_cell.angle_alpha   90.00
_cell.angle_beta   90.00
_cell.angle_gamma   90.00
#
_symmetry.space_group_name_H-M   'P 1'
#
loop_
_entity.id
_entity.type
_entity.pdbx_description
1 polymer ?
#
loop_
_entity_poly.entity_id
_entity_poly.type
_entity_poly.pdbx_seq_one_letter_code
_entity_poly.pdbx_strand_id
1 'polypeptide(L)'
;MKVCTFLGDPFRIYDEVTQRIEEALEEILAAHGEMELYFPGWFGEFPRACAAAALRVKGRHPDRIVTLTLAVSAQWQEEPAACCVFDRIIRIPVLDNSPDMGRHRLLQAILRRCDCLISYVYLELRGEEAQILSSVRRRRRLTVLDVTDPDTAAYLKEHIRALPREERLVFPAGDRVERR
;
A
#
# COMPACT_ATOMS: atom_id res chain seq x y z
N MET A 1 14.77 -10.63 9.45
CA MET A 1 13.34 -10.26 9.25
C MET A 1 13.27 -8.99 8.43
N LYS A 2 12.57 -8.99 7.32
CA LYS A 2 12.36 -7.83 6.45
C LYS A 2 11.07 -7.11 6.87
N VAL A 3 11.14 -5.80 7.06
CA VAL A 3 9.99 -4.99 7.48
C VAL A 3 9.45 -4.21 6.29
N CYS A 4 8.16 -4.42 5.97
CA CYS A 4 7.52 -3.85 4.79
C CYS A 4 6.26 -3.06 5.17
N THR A 5 5.89 -2.11 4.32
CA THR A 5 4.61 -1.40 4.41
C THR A 5 4.03 -1.14 3.02
N PHE A 6 2.84 -0.58 2.99
CA PHE A 6 2.06 -0.38 1.78
C PHE A 6 1.67 1.09 1.61
N LEU A 7 1.66 1.55 0.37
CA LEU A 7 1.15 2.86 -0.02
C LEU A 7 0.40 2.71 -1.33
N GLY A 8 -0.86 3.10 -1.37
CA GLY A 8 -1.66 3.00 -2.58
C GLY A 8 -2.67 4.13 -2.72
N ASP A 9 -2.91 4.49 -3.98
CA ASP A 9 -3.99 5.38 -4.37
C ASP A 9 -5.36 4.76 -4.01
N PRO A 10 -6.39 5.58 -3.73
CA PRO A 10 -7.72 5.11 -3.33
C PRO A 10 -8.55 4.55 -4.50
N PHE A 11 -7.90 3.96 -5.50
CA PHE A 11 -8.58 3.38 -6.66
C PHE A 11 -9.01 1.95 -6.41
N ARG A 12 -9.93 1.48 -7.26
CA ARG A 12 -10.36 0.10 -7.27
C ARG A 12 -9.20 -0.83 -7.54
N ILE A 13 -9.13 -1.91 -6.80
CA ILE A 13 -8.09 -2.93 -6.93
C ILE A 13 -8.63 -4.09 -7.75
N TYR A 14 -7.92 -4.42 -8.82
CA TYR A 14 -8.21 -5.55 -9.69
C TYR A 14 -7.39 -6.78 -9.30
N ASP A 15 -7.81 -7.92 -9.80
CA ASP A 15 -7.15 -9.20 -9.49
C ASP A 15 -5.68 -9.20 -9.92
N GLU A 16 -5.35 -8.55 -11.03
CA GLU A 16 -3.97 -8.43 -11.52
C GLU A 16 -3.07 -7.64 -10.56
N VAL A 17 -3.59 -6.59 -9.91
CA VAL A 17 -2.85 -5.84 -8.89
C VAL A 17 -2.63 -6.72 -7.66
N THR A 18 -3.66 -7.45 -7.27
CA THR A 18 -3.56 -8.38 -6.14
C THR A 18 -2.52 -9.46 -6.39
N GLN A 19 -2.46 -10.00 -7.61
CA GLN A 19 -1.44 -10.96 -8.01
C GLN A 19 -0.02 -10.36 -7.93
N ARG A 20 0.19 -9.13 -8.43
CA ARG A 20 1.49 -8.44 -8.32
C ARG A 20 1.91 -8.19 -6.87
N ILE A 21 0.94 -7.90 -5.98
CA ILE A 21 1.22 -7.79 -4.55
C ILE A 21 1.70 -9.14 -4.01
N GLU A 22 1.05 -10.24 -4.37
CA GLU A 22 1.48 -11.58 -3.95
C GLU A 22 2.89 -11.91 -4.45
N GLU A 23 3.18 -11.66 -5.73
CA GLU A 23 4.49 -11.88 -6.33
C GLU A 23 5.58 -11.08 -5.59
N ALA A 24 5.32 -9.81 -5.29
CA ALA A 24 6.25 -8.98 -4.51
C ALA A 24 6.48 -9.53 -3.09
N LEU A 25 5.44 -10.02 -2.43
CA LEU A 25 5.56 -10.63 -1.10
C LEU A 25 6.31 -11.96 -1.14
N GLU A 26 6.09 -12.79 -2.18
CA GLU A 26 6.83 -14.05 -2.40
C GLU A 26 8.33 -13.79 -2.62
N GLU A 27 8.67 -12.79 -3.43
CA GLU A 27 10.06 -12.39 -3.64
C GLU A 27 10.76 -11.97 -2.35
N ILE A 28 10.07 -11.15 -1.52
CA ILE A 28 10.59 -10.73 -0.21
C ILE A 28 10.78 -11.94 0.70
N LEU A 29 9.80 -12.82 0.78
CA LEU A 29 9.84 -14.01 1.62
C LEU A 29 10.93 -15.00 1.18
N ALA A 30 11.08 -15.20 -0.13
CA ALA A 30 12.13 -16.04 -0.71
C ALA A 30 13.53 -15.48 -0.39
N ALA A 31 13.71 -14.16 -0.48
CA ALA A 31 15.00 -13.53 -0.24
C ALA A 31 15.41 -13.46 1.24
N HIS A 32 14.45 -13.38 2.15
CA HIS A 32 14.71 -13.07 3.57
C HIS A 32 14.25 -14.14 4.56
N GLY A 33 13.42 -15.10 4.13
CA GLY A 33 12.91 -16.19 4.95
C GLY A 33 11.81 -15.79 5.95
N GLU A 34 11.77 -14.54 6.35
CA GLU A 34 10.79 -13.97 7.29
C GLU A 34 10.48 -12.52 6.96
N MET A 35 9.23 -12.11 7.17
CA MET A 35 8.81 -10.71 6.96
C MET A 35 7.76 -10.25 7.98
N GLU A 36 7.77 -8.96 8.25
CA GLU A 36 6.75 -8.27 9.01
C GLU A 36 6.12 -7.19 8.13
N LEU A 37 4.79 -7.20 8.06
CA LEU A 37 4.00 -6.32 7.20
C LEU A 37 3.24 -5.32 8.07
N TYR A 38 3.60 -4.04 7.97
CA TYR A 38 2.92 -2.96 8.66
C TYR A 38 1.82 -2.37 7.79
N PHE A 39 0.61 -2.34 8.32
CA PHE A 39 -0.55 -1.73 7.70
C PHE A 39 -0.85 -0.39 8.38
N PRO A 40 -0.73 0.75 7.66
CA PRO A 40 -1.05 2.07 8.22
C PRO A 40 -2.55 2.32 8.22
N GLY A 41 -3.24 1.80 9.22
CA GLY A 41 -4.71 1.81 9.30
C GLY A 41 -5.36 0.69 8.48
N TRP A 42 -6.70 0.63 8.56
CA TRP A 42 -7.52 -0.42 7.93
C TRP A 42 -8.61 0.19 7.02
N PHE A 43 -8.26 1.20 6.24
CA PHE A 43 -9.22 1.92 5.41
C PHE A 43 -8.90 1.77 3.93
N GLY A 44 -9.96 1.53 3.11
CA GLY A 44 -9.86 1.45 1.66
C GLY A 44 -9.61 0.05 1.09
N GLU A 45 -9.67 -0.05 -0.22
CA GLU A 45 -9.55 -1.32 -0.95
C GLU A 45 -8.10 -1.83 -0.98
N PHE A 46 -7.13 -0.93 -1.18
CA PHE A 46 -5.73 -1.34 -1.30
C PHE A 46 -5.18 -2.02 -0.04
N PRO A 47 -5.33 -1.50 1.18
CA PRO A 47 -4.91 -2.22 2.39
C PRO A 47 -5.59 -3.58 2.56
N ARG A 48 -6.87 -3.69 2.17
CA ARG A 48 -7.60 -4.98 2.21
C ARG A 48 -7.05 -5.99 1.22
N ALA A 49 -6.76 -5.55 -0.01
CA ALA A 49 -6.11 -6.39 -1.02
C ALA A 49 -4.73 -6.86 -0.57
N CYS A 50 -3.92 -5.95 0.01
CA CYS A 50 -2.62 -6.28 0.59
C CYS A 50 -2.72 -7.30 1.72
N ALA A 51 -3.70 -7.17 2.62
CA ALA A 51 -3.91 -8.12 3.71
C ALA A 51 -4.37 -9.48 3.18
N ALA A 52 -5.28 -9.51 2.20
CA ALA A 52 -5.72 -10.75 1.56
C ALA A 52 -4.56 -11.46 0.84
N ALA A 53 -3.72 -10.74 0.11
CA ALA A 53 -2.52 -11.25 -0.52
C ALA A 53 -1.53 -11.82 0.53
N ALA A 54 -1.28 -11.08 1.60
CA ALA A 54 -0.39 -11.50 2.68
C ALA A 54 -0.89 -12.76 3.39
N LEU A 55 -2.19 -12.89 3.63
CA LEU A 55 -2.78 -14.09 4.22
C LEU A 55 -2.64 -15.31 3.29
N ARG A 56 -2.80 -15.13 1.97
CA ARG A 56 -2.58 -16.21 1.00
C ARG A 56 -1.11 -16.65 0.97
N VAL A 57 -0.18 -15.71 0.95
CA VAL A 57 1.26 -16.00 1.03
C VAL A 57 1.59 -16.73 2.34
N LYS A 58 1.11 -16.22 3.47
CA LYS A 58 1.28 -16.88 4.79
C LYS A 58 0.73 -18.30 4.80
N GLY A 59 -0.43 -18.54 4.19
CA GLY A 59 -1.05 -19.87 4.08
C GLY A 59 -0.26 -20.85 3.20
N ARG A 60 0.42 -20.36 2.15
CA ARG A 60 1.29 -21.18 1.29
C ARG A 60 2.63 -21.55 1.95
N HIS A 61 3.07 -20.77 2.92
CA HIS A 61 4.36 -20.95 3.60
C HIS A 61 4.22 -21.06 5.12
N PRO A 62 3.59 -22.16 5.63
CA PRO A 62 3.34 -22.32 7.06
C PRO A 62 4.62 -22.49 7.89
N ASP A 63 5.73 -22.83 7.23
CA ASP A 63 7.08 -22.97 7.80
C ASP A 63 7.84 -21.64 7.89
N ARG A 64 7.29 -20.56 7.34
CA ARG A 64 7.89 -19.23 7.33
C ARG A 64 7.18 -18.28 8.27
N ILE A 65 7.92 -17.29 8.74
CA ILE A 65 7.36 -16.26 9.63
C ILE A 65 6.86 -15.08 8.78
N VAL A 66 5.53 -14.96 8.69
CA VAL A 66 4.85 -13.80 8.09
C VAL A 66 3.95 -13.19 9.14
N THR A 67 4.30 -11.99 9.62
CA THR A 67 3.56 -11.28 10.67
C THR A 67 2.83 -10.08 10.07
N LEU A 68 1.51 -10.03 10.23
CA LEU A 68 0.68 -8.89 9.85
C LEU A 68 0.46 -8.00 11.07
N THR A 69 0.94 -6.77 11.01
CA THR A 69 0.84 -5.80 12.10
C THR A 69 0.02 -4.60 11.66
N LEU A 70 -1.14 -4.39 12.30
CA LEU A 70 -1.93 -3.18 12.12
C LEU A 70 -1.33 -2.06 12.99
N ALA A 71 -0.94 -0.97 12.37
CA ALA A 71 -0.48 0.22 13.05
C ALA A 71 -1.57 1.27 13.04
N VAL A 72 -1.96 1.74 14.21
CA VAL A 72 -3.08 2.67 14.41
C VAL A 72 -2.66 3.87 15.24
N SER A 73 -3.40 4.96 15.13
CA SER A 73 -3.21 6.11 16.03
C SER A 73 -3.63 5.78 17.47
N ALA A 74 -3.20 6.61 18.42
CA ALA A 74 -3.57 6.41 19.81
C ALA A 74 -5.09 6.51 20.08
N GLN A 75 -5.81 7.21 19.20
CA GLN A 75 -7.26 7.45 19.31
C GLN A 75 -8.12 6.41 18.58
N TRP A 76 -7.47 5.45 17.90
CA TRP A 76 -8.20 4.42 17.15
C TRP A 76 -9.09 3.57 18.05
N GLN A 77 -10.35 3.39 17.63
CA GLN A 77 -11.29 2.48 18.28
C GLN A 77 -11.19 1.09 17.63
N GLU A 78 -11.25 0.06 18.45
CA GLU A 78 -11.11 -1.32 17.98
C GLU A 78 -12.26 -1.73 17.05
N GLU A 79 -11.89 -2.25 15.89
CA GLU A 79 -12.81 -2.89 14.96
C GLU A 79 -12.64 -4.41 15.06
N PRO A 80 -13.68 -5.18 15.43
CA PRO A 80 -13.59 -6.63 15.56
C PRO A 80 -13.08 -7.32 14.30
N ALA A 81 -13.47 -6.84 13.11
CA ALA A 81 -13.01 -7.40 11.83
C ALA A 81 -11.49 -7.24 11.63
N ALA A 82 -10.90 -6.14 12.07
CA ALA A 82 -9.46 -5.94 12.00
C ALA A 82 -8.72 -6.89 12.93
N CYS A 83 -9.25 -7.10 14.14
CA CYS A 83 -8.62 -7.99 15.13
C CYS A 83 -8.51 -9.45 14.67
N CYS A 84 -9.36 -9.89 13.73
CA CYS A 84 -9.31 -11.25 13.17
C CYS A 84 -8.29 -11.44 12.05
N VAL A 85 -7.81 -10.36 11.44
CA VAL A 85 -6.91 -10.38 10.27
C VAL A 85 -5.45 -10.25 10.68
N PHE A 86 -5.18 -9.45 11.71
CA PHE A 86 -3.83 -9.07 12.10
C PHE A 86 -3.33 -9.89 13.29
N ASP A 87 -2.06 -10.34 13.19
CA ASP A 87 -1.38 -11.02 14.30
C ASP A 87 -1.10 -10.07 15.46
N ARG A 88 -0.91 -8.77 15.16
CA ARG A 88 -0.64 -7.73 16.16
C ARG A 88 -1.29 -6.40 15.79
N ILE A 89 -1.67 -5.66 16.82
CA ILE A 89 -2.11 -4.26 16.70
C ILE A 89 -1.18 -3.41 17.54
N ILE A 90 -0.56 -2.40 16.92
CA ILE A 90 0.31 -1.46 17.62
C ILE A 90 -0.28 -0.05 17.57
N ARG A 91 -0.19 0.66 18.69
CA ARG A 91 -0.58 2.05 18.79
C ARG A 91 0.65 2.95 18.64
N ILE A 92 0.62 3.83 17.66
CA ILE A 92 1.68 4.82 17.42
C ILE A 92 1.18 6.16 17.99
N PRO A 93 1.95 6.80 18.89
CA PRO A 93 1.57 8.08 19.46
C PRO A 93 1.70 9.19 18.40
N VAL A 94 0.69 9.33 17.58
CA VAL A 94 0.53 10.44 16.64
C VAL A 94 -0.55 11.35 17.19
N LEU A 95 -0.25 12.63 17.30
CA LEU A 95 -1.25 13.63 17.66
C LEU A 95 -2.11 13.93 16.43
N ASP A 96 -3.36 13.51 16.49
CA ASP A 96 -4.35 13.72 15.43
C ASP A 96 -5.12 14.99 15.70
N ASN A 97 -4.76 16.06 15.02
CA ASN A 97 -5.57 17.28 15.01
C ASN A 97 -6.64 17.22 13.89
N SER A 98 -6.52 16.29 12.96
CA SER A 98 -7.52 15.94 11.94
C SER A 98 -7.25 14.51 11.41
N PRO A 99 -8.27 13.78 10.92
CA PRO A 99 -8.12 12.41 10.40
C PRO A 99 -7.05 12.29 9.31
N ASP A 100 -7.01 13.22 8.36
CA ASP A 100 -6.06 13.18 7.23
C ASP A 100 -4.62 13.40 7.70
N MET A 101 -4.39 14.35 8.59
CA MET A 101 -3.07 14.62 9.17
C MET A 101 -2.59 13.44 10.01
N GLY A 102 -3.50 12.77 10.72
CA GLY A 102 -3.19 11.59 11.50
C GLY A 102 -2.70 10.43 10.63
N ARG A 103 -3.40 10.16 9.53
CA ARG A 103 -3.02 9.13 8.56
C ARG A 103 -1.63 9.39 7.97
N HIS A 104 -1.36 10.61 7.54
CA HIS A 104 -0.07 10.99 6.98
C HIS A 104 1.07 10.81 8.00
N ARG A 105 0.90 11.29 9.25
CA ARG A 105 1.89 11.15 10.32
C ARG A 105 2.12 9.68 10.69
N LEU A 106 1.06 8.90 10.77
CA LEU A 106 1.13 7.45 11.02
C LEU A 106 1.98 6.77 9.96
N LEU A 107 1.68 7.01 8.67
CA LEU A 107 2.44 6.46 7.56
C LEU A 107 3.92 6.89 7.61
N GLN A 108 4.21 8.17 7.88
CA GLN A 108 5.59 8.65 8.02
C GLN A 108 6.34 7.96 9.19
N ALA A 109 5.66 7.70 10.29
CA ALA A 109 6.24 6.99 11.43
C ALA A 109 6.57 5.53 11.09
N ILE A 110 5.70 4.87 10.32
CA ILE A 110 5.90 3.50 9.84
C ILE A 110 7.06 3.44 8.83
N LEU A 111 7.08 4.33 7.84
CA LEU A 111 8.11 4.39 6.79
C LEU A 111 9.54 4.58 7.35
N ARG A 112 9.68 5.12 8.56
CA ARG A 112 10.99 5.22 9.22
C ARG A 112 11.49 3.89 9.77
N ARG A 113 10.61 2.91 9.93
CA ARG A 113 10.87 1.59 10.52
C ARG A 113 10.94 0.49 9.46
N CYS A 114 10.54 0.80 8.23
CA CYS A 114 10.46 -0.17 7.14
C CYS A 114 11.72 -0.17 6.28
N ASP A 115 12.01 -1.33 5.73
CA ASP A 115 13.05 -1.57 4.73
C ASP A 115 12.50 -1.60 3.32
N CYS A 116 11.20 -1.87 3.17
CA CYS A 116 10.51 -2.01 1.90
C CYS A 116 9.15 -1.33 1.90
N LEU A 117 8.79 -0.75 0.76
CA LEU A 117 7.49 -0.18 0.47
C LEU A 117 6.91 -0.85 -0.77
N ILE A 118 5.75 -1.50 -0.65
CA ILE A 118 4.96 -1.97 -1.78
C ILE A 118 4.03 -0.83 -2.18
N SER A 119 4.16 -0.35 -3.42
CA SER A 119 3.52 0.88 -3.88
C SER A 119 2.57 0.62 -5.03
N TYR A 120 1.31 1.05 -4.87
CA TYR A 120 0.31 1.16 -5.93
C TYR A 120 -0.07 2.63 -6.11
N VAL A 121 0.85 3.42 -6.68
CA VAL A 121 0.71 4.88 -6.79
C VAL A 121 1.10 5.35 -8.19
N TYR A 122 0.16 5.97 -8.87
CA TYR A 122 0.41 6.61 -10.16
C TYR A 122 0.93 8.03 -9.96
N LEU A 123 2.22 8.24 -10.19
CA LEU A 123 2.88 9.55 -9.99
C LEU A 123 2.29 10.64 -10.87
N GLU A 124 1.73 10.28 -12.00
CA GLU A 124 1.09 11.16 -12.97
C GLU A 124 -0.11 11.89 -12.36
N LEU A 125 -0.82 11.28 -11.41
CA LEU A 125 -2.00 11.85 -10.76
C LEU A 125 -1.67 12.98 -9.79
N ARG A 126 -0.41 13.08 -9.34
CA ARG A 126 0.09 14.15 -8.46
C ARG A 126 -0.68 14.29 -7.14
N GLY A 127 -1.31 13.21 -6.67
CA GLY A 127 -2.00 13.15 -5.39
C GLY A 127 -1.05 13.18 -4.19
N GLU A 128 -1.61 13.07 -2.99
CA GLU A 128 -0.84 13.03 -1.74
C GLU A 128 0.10 11.81 -1.71
N GLU A 129 -0.39 10.65 -2.11
CA GLU A 129 0.37 9.41 -2.21
C GLU A 129 1.57 9.55 -3.15
N ALA A 130 1.39 10.23 -4.29
CA ALA A 130 2.47 10.50 -5.24
C ALA A 130 3.56 11.41 -4.64
N GLN A 131 3.18 12.40 -3.82
CA GLN A 131 4.12 13.25 -3.10
C GLN A 131 4.91 12.46 -2.05
N ILE A 132 4.21 11.60 -1.29
CA ILE A 132 4.83 10.71 -0.31
C ILE A 132 5.82 9.77 -1.02
N LEU A 133 5.39 9.08 -2.08
CA LEU A 133 6.24 8.17 -2.84
C LEU A 133 7.47 8.88 -3.40
N SER A 134 7.31 10.08 -3.95
CA SER A 134 8.42 10.88 -4.47
C SER A 134 9.42 11.26 -3.38
N SER A 135 8.95 11.55 -2.16
CA SER A 135 9.81 11.83 -1.01
C SER A 135 10.56 10.59 -0.53
N VAL A 136 9.91 9.44 -0.57
CA VAL A 136 10.45 8.14 -0.15
C VAL A 136 11.52 7.64 -1.11
N ARG A 137 11.29 7.75 -2.42
CA ARG A 137 12.27 7.34 -3.47
C ARG A 137 13.62 8.05 -3.35
N ARG A 138 13.65 9.20 -2.69
CA ARG A 138 14.92 9.92 -2.38
C ARG A 138 15.68 9.33 -1.20
N ARG A 139 15.05 8.46 -0.41
CA ARG A 139 15.66 7.83 0.77
C ARG A 139 16.37 6.55 0.35
N ARG A 140 17.68 6.53 0.33
CA ARG A 140 18.51 5.39 -0.12
C ARG A 140 18.31 4.07 0.65
N ARG A 141 17.63 4.10 1.80
CA ARG A 141 17.47 2.93 2.69
C ARG A 141 16.19 2.13 2.44
N LEU A 142 15.22 2.67 1.70
CA LEU A 142 13.94 2.04 1.50
C LEU A 142 13.86 1.51 0.06
N THR A 143 13.68 0.20 -0.07
CA THR A 143 13.37 -0.43 -1.37
C THR A 143 11.90 -0.16 -1.71
N VAL A 144 11.61 0.28 -2.92
CA VAL A 144 10.24 0.47 -3.40
C VAL A 144 9.94 -0.59 -4.46
N LEU A 145 8.93 -1.40 -4.21
CA LEU A 145 8.36 -2.36 -5.16
C LEU A 145 7.08 -1.76 -5.72
N ASP A 146 7.08 -1.50 -7.01
CA ASP A 146 5.97 -0.89 -7.73
C ASP A 146 5.06 -1.97 -8.29
N VAL A 147 3.80 -1.99 -7.85
CA VAL A 147 2.78 -2.95 -8.30
C VAL A 147 1.72 -2.31 -9.20
N THR A 148 1.96 -1.08 -9.69
CA THR A 148 1.09 -0.41 -10.65
C THR A 148 1.06 -1.15 -11.98
N ASP A 149 -0.03 -0.94 -12.73
CA ASP A 149 -0.11 -1.43 -14.09
C ASP A 149 0.72 -0.56 -15.06
N PRO A 150 1.72 -1.13 -15.76
CA PRO A 150 2.58 -0.37 -16.66
C PRO A 150 1.83 0.28 -17.83
N ASP A 151 0.80 -0.39 -18.35
CA ASP A 151 0.01 0.13 -19.47
C ASP A 151 -0.85 1.32 -19.03
N THR A 152 -1.45 1.23 -17.85
CA THR A 152 -2.18 2.34 -17.22
C THR A 152 -1.24 3.51 -16.92
N ALA A 153 -0.06 3.25 -16.39
CA ALA A 153 0.93 4.30 -16.11
C ALA A 153 1.37 5.00 -17.40
N ALA A 154 1.61 4.25 -18.47
CA ALA A 154 1.96 4.81 -19.80
C ALA A 154 0.81 5.66 -20.37
N TYR A 155 -0.43 5.15 -20.30
CA TYR A 155 -1.61 5.89 -20.72
C TYR A 155 -1.77 7.21 -19.96
N LEU A 156 -1.67 7.19 -18.64
CA LEU A 156 -1.76 8.39 -17.80
C LEU A 156 -0.67 9.41 -18.16
N LYS A 157 0.56 8.95 -18.37
CA LYS A 157 1.67 9.82 -18.75
C LYS A 157 1.41 10.61 -20.02
N GLU A 158 0.76 9.98 -21.00
CA GLU A 158 0.44 10.62 -22.29
C GLU A 158 -0.79 11.54 -22.19
N HIS A 159 -1.83 11.13 -21.47
CA HIS A 159 -3.16 11.73 -21.54
C HIS A 159 -3.57 12.57 -20.34
N ILE A 160 -2.88 12.45 -19.19
CA ILE A 160 -3.27 13.14 -17.95
C ILE A 160 -3.41 14.67 -18.09
N ARG A 161 -2.65 15.29 -19.00
CA ARG A 161 -2.71 16.72 -19.25
C ARG A 161 -3.99 17.15 -19.96
N ALA A 162 -4.58 16.26 -20.74
CA ALA A 162 -5.82 16.50 -21.48
C ALA A 162 -7.07 16.23 -20.64
N LEU A 163 -6.93 15.50 -19.49
CA LEU A 163 -8.06 15.17 -18.65
C LEU A 163 -8.47 16.37 -17.78
N PRO A 164 -9.78 16.65 -17.63
CA PRO A 164 -10.30 17.59 -16.65
C PRO A 164 -9.78 17.25 -15.24
N ARG A 165 -9.60 18.27 -14.40
CA ARG A 165 -9.05 18.08 -13.04
C ARG A 165 -9.88 17.14 -12.19
N GLU A 166 -11.19 17.16 -12.37
CA GLU A 166 -12.17 16.28 -11.69
C GLU A 166 -12.05 14.82 -12.13
N GLU A 167 -11.78 14.56 -13.41
CA GLU A 167 -11.59 13.21 -13.94
C GLU A 167 -10.24 12.60 -13.54
N ARG A 168 -9.23 13.42 -13.21
CA ARG A 168 -7.93 12.94 -12.71
C ARG A 168 -8.03 12.27 -11.34
N LEU A 169 -9.10 12.55 -10.59
CA LEU A 169 -9.37 11.97 -9.27
C LEU A 169 -10.27 10.73 -9.33
N VAL A 170 -10.91 10.48 -10.47
CA VAL A 170 -11.92 9.42 -10.68
C VAL A 170 -11.49 8.50 -11.83
N PHE A 171 -10.20 8.23 -11.99
CA PHE A 171 -9.78 7.24 -12.97
C PHE A 171 -10.23 5.86 -12.47
N PRO A 172 -11.27 5.24 -13.08
CA PRO A 172 -11.57 3.85 -12.81
C PRO A 172 -10.41 3.04 -13.39
N ALA A 173 -9.53 2.55 -12.56
CA ALA A 173 -8.62 1.53 -12.98
C ALA A 173 -9.49 0.37 -13.48
N GLY A 174 -9.61 0.19 -14.80
CA GLY A 174 -10.20 -1.00 -15.38
C GLY A 174 -11.29 -0.90 -16.43
N ASP A 175 -11.72 0.28 -16.82
CA ASP A 175 -12.31 0.35 -18.13
C ASP A 175 -11.18 0.21 -19.15
N ARG A 176 -10.98 -1.02 -19.63
CA ARG A 176 -10.24 -1.24 -20.87
C ARG A 176 -10.81 -0.25 -21.87
N VAL A 177 -10.02 0.77 -22.19
CA VAL A 177 -10.31 1.62 -23.33
C VAL A 177 -10.39 0.65 -24.52
N GLU A 178 -11.62 0.29 -24.92
CA GLU A 178 -11.82 -0.42 -26.17
C GLU A 178 -11.19 0.46 -27.25
N ARG A 179 -10.06 -0.01 -27.76
CA ARG A 179 -9.40 0.62 -28.88
C ARG A 179 -10.37 0.54 -30.05
N ARG A 180 -10.97 1.67 -30.38
CA ARG A 180 -11.61 1.87 -31.68
C ARG A 180 -10.56 2.26 -32.70
#